data_902910dab050891e61629dc8e809f175
#
_entry.id   902910dab050891e61629dc8e809f175
#
_cell.length_a   1.000
_cell.length_b   1.000
_cell.length_c   1.000
_cell.angle_alpha   90.00
_cell.angle_beta   90.00
_cell.angle_gamma   90.00
#
_symmetry.space_group_name_H-M   'P 1'
#
loop_
_entity.id
_entity.type
_entity.pdbx_description
1 polymer ?
#
loop_
_entity_poly.entity_id
_entity_poly.type
_entity_poly.pdbx_seq_one_letter_code
_entity_poly.pdbx_strand_id
1 'polypeptide(L)'
;MIVVVMGVTGCGKSTVGAALGERLGWRFLDADDFHPPANVAKMASGTPLTDADRWPWLDRIADELGSIEAAGGDAVLACSALKDAFRERIARGGDVRFVHLCGDQAVIAARLAVRKHRYMPATLLASQYAALEPPKQAIDVDIRLPVERQVDAICRALALGAAPRASLA
;
A
#
# COMPACT_ATOMS: atom_id res chain seq x y z
N MET A 1 -1.33 -13.94 7.90
CA MET A 1 -0.46 -12.72 7.86
C MET A 1 -0.92 -11.77 6.75
N ILE A 2 -0.98 -10.49 7.02
CA ILE A 2 -1.25 -9.45 6.03
C ILE A 2 -0.01 -8.56 5.87
N VAL A 3 0.41 -8.30 4.63
CA VAL A 3 1.49 -7.35 4.33
C VAL A 3 0.89 -6.09 3.69
N VAL A 4 1.05 -4.94 4.34
CA VAL A 4 0.58 -3.65 3.82
C VAL A 4 1.75 -2.89 3.22
N VAL A 5 1.77 -2.74 1.89
CA VAL A 5 2.75 -1.93 1.18
C VAL A 5 2.25 -0.48 1.16
N MET A 6 2.93 0.40 1.91
CA MET A 6 2.51 1.78 2.14
C MET A 6 3.50 2.83 1.60
N GLY A 7 3.05 4.07 1.60
CA GLY A 7 3.84 5.24 1.19
C GLY A 7 3.03 6.23 0.35
N VAL A 8 3.67 7.31 -0.05
CA VAL A 8 3.05 8.40 -0.81
C VAL A 8 2.64 7.97 -2.23
N THR A 9 1.84 8.79 -2.90
CA THR A 9 1.47 8.56 -4.30
C THR A 9 2.72 8.49 -5.18
N GLY A 10 2.71 7.60 -6.18
CA GLY A 10 3.82 7.45 -7.14
C GLY A 10 5.03 6.65 -6.63
N CYS A 11 5.09 6.25 -5.35
CA CYS A 11 6.20 5.46 -4.83
C CYS A 11 6.25 4.01 -5.35
N GLY A 12 5.15 3.47 -5.91
CA GLY A 12 5.12 2.14 -6.54
C GLY A 12 4.35 1.06 -5.77
N LYS A 13 3.51 1.42 -4.82
CA LYS A 13 2.76 0.48 -3.95
C LYS A 13 2.07 -0.66 -4.70
N SER A 14 1.22 -0.33 -5.67
CA SER A 14 0.46 -1.34 -6.41
C SER A 14 1.38 -2.24 -7.24
N THR A 15 2.47 -1.69 -7.81
CA THR A 15 3.44 -2.47 -8.58
C THR A 15 4.22 -3.45 -7.69
N VAL A 16 4.75 -2.97 -6.57
CA VAL A 16 5.50 -3.81 -5.62
C VAL A 16 4.57 -4.79 -4.91
N GLY A 17 3.37 -4.33 -4.52
CA GLY A 17 2.37 -5.17 -3.87
C GLY A 17 1.91 -6.34 -4.75
N ALA A 18 1.60 -6.07 -6.02
CA ALA A 18 1.22 -7.11 -6.97
C ALA A 18 2.35 -8.13 -7.20
N ALA A 19 3.59 -7.64 -7.40
CA ALA A 19 4.76 -8.51 -7.58
C ALA A 19 5.07 -9.36 -6.32
N LEU A 20 4.85 -8.79 -5.13
CA LEU A 20 4.99 -9.52 -3.87
C LEU A 20 3.91 -10.59 -3.73
N GLY A 21 2.65 -10.25 -4.03
CA GLY A 21 1.54 -11.20 -4.02
C GLY A 21 1.78 -12.37 -4.98
N GLU A 22 2.21 -12.09 -6.21
CA GLU A 22 2.57 -13.12 -7.19
C GLU A 22 3.73 -14.01 -6.68
N ARG A 23 4.78 -13.41 -6.11
CA ARG A 23 5.94 -14.14 -5.59
C ARG A 23 5.58 -15.10 -4.46
N LEU A 24 4.63 -14.71 -3.59
CA LEU A 24 4.21 -15.48 -2.41
C LEU A 24 3.01 -16.41 -2.70
N GLY A 25 2.33 -16.26 -3.83
CA GLY A 25 1.05 -16.93 -4.09
C GLY A 25 -0.08 -16.36 -3.22
N TRP A 26 0.01 -15.12 -2.78
CA TRP A 26 -0.95 -14.45 -1.91
C TRP A 26 -1.89 -13.55 -2.69
N ARG A 27 -3.10 -13.36 -2.17
CA ARG A 27 -4.07 -12.44 -2.76
C ARG A 27 -3.56 -11.00 -2.68
N PHE A 28 -3.53 -10.30 -3.83
CA PHE A 28 -3.24 -8.87 -3.88
C PHE A 28 -4.53 -8.06 -3.85
N LEU A 29 -4.54 -6.99 -3.05
CA LEU A 29 -5.64 -6.04 -2.88
C LEU A 29 -5.11 -4.61 -3.08
N ASP A 30 -5.89 -3.77 -3.76
CA ASP A 30 -5.63 -2.33 -3.80
C ASP A 30 -6.67 -1.60 -2.93
N ALA A 31 -6.21 -0.83 -1.97
CA ALA A 31 -7.07 -0.10 -1.05
C ALA A 31 -8.03 0.88 -1.75
N ASP A 32 -7.65 1.37 -2.94
CA ASP A 32 -8.49 2.28 -3.72
C ASP A 32 -9.82 1.62 -4.15
N ASP A 33 -9.85 0.30 -4.29
CA ASP A 33 -11.06 -0.46 -4.66
C ASP A 33 -12.14 -0.48 -3.55
N PHE A 34 -11.75 -0.15 -2.32
CA PHE A 34 -12.63 -0.17 -1.14
C PHE A 34 -13.32 1.17 -0.87
N HIS A 35 -13.02 2.22 -1.65
CA HIS A 35 -13.65 3.52 -1.41
C HIS A 35 -15.16 3.46 -1.59
N PRO A 36 -15.93 4.03 -0.61
CA PRO A 36 -17.36 4.24 -0.79
C PRO A 36 -17.65 5.12 -2.03
N PRO A 37 -18.81 4.95 -2.69
CA PRO A 37 -19.18 5.78 -3.84
C PRO A 37 -19.10 7.29 -3.58
N ALA A 38 -19.42 7.73 -2.37
CA ALA A 38 -19.31 9.14 -1.96
C ALA A 38 -17.85 9.63 -2.01
N ASN A 39 -16.88 8.81 -1.58
CA ASN A 39 -15.47 9.16 -1.66
C ASN A 39 -14.99 9.22 -3.11
N VAL A 40 -15.43 8.26 -3.92
CA VAL A 40 -15.09 8.23 -5.36
C VAL A 40 -15.59 9.48 -6.06
N ALA A 41 -16.85 9.89 -5.81
CA ALA A 41 -17.44 11.10 -6.37
C ALA A 41 -16.67 12.37 -5.91
N LYS A 42 -16.29 12.42 -4.63
CA LYS A 42 -15.53 13.54 -4.06
C LYS A 42 -14.14 13.66 -4.67
N MET A 43 -13.43 12.53 -4.83
CA MET A 43 -12.13 12.50 -5.50
C MET A 43 -12.23 12.86 -6.98
N ALA A 44 -13.25 12.38 -7.67
CA ALA A 44 -13.49 12.69 -9.09
C ALA A 44 -13.77 14.19 -9.33
N SER A 45 -14.37 14.89 -8.35
CA SER A 45 -14.57 16.35 -8.40
C SER A 45 -13.30 17.14 -8.03
N GLY A 46 -12.18 16.47 -7.74
CA GLY A 46 -10.94 17.12 -7.31
C GLY A 46 -10.96 17.59 -5.84
N THR A 47 -11.96 17.19 -5.06
CA THR A 47 -12.07 17.56 -3.65
C THR A 47 -11.31 16.56 -2.78
N PRO A 48 -10.35 17.00 -1.95
CA PRO A 48 -9.62 16.10 -1.05
C PRO A 48 -10.55 15.45 -0.03
N LEU A 49 -10.27 14.18 0.28
CA LEU A 49 -10.95 13.49 1.37
C LEU A 49 -10.45 14.03 2.72
N THR A 50 -11.38 14.23 3.64
CA THR A 50 -11.08 14.48 5.06
C THR A 50 -10.78 13.17 5.78
N ASP A 51 -10.27 13.23 7.01
CA ASP A 51 -10.09 12.04 7.84
C ASP A 51 -11.43 11.36 8.14
N ALA A 52 -12.50 12.14 8.35
CA ALA A 52 -13.85 11.63 8.54
C ALA A 52 -14.36 10.82 7.33
N ASP A 53 -14.04 11.24 6.11
CA ASP A 53 -14.36 10.49 4.88
C ASP A 53 -13.61 9.16 4.80
N ARG A 54 -12.42 9.08 5.43
CA ARG A 54 -11.56 7.89 5.35
C ARG A 54 -11.94 6.79 6.32
N TRP A 55 -12.54 7.10 7.47
CA TRP A 55 -12.85 6.08 8.48
C TRP A 55 -13.71 4.94 7.94
N PRO A 56 -14.83 5.18 7.22
CA PRO A 56 -15.62 4.08 6.64
C PRO A 56 -14.86 3.25 5.60
N TRP A 57 -13.95 3.87 4.87
CA TRP A 57 -13.08 3.21 3.91
C TRP A 57 -12.07 2.30 4.61
N LEU A 58 -11.41 2.80 5.66
CA LEU A 58 -10.46 2.02 6.47
C LEU A 58 -11.15 0.85 7.19
N ASP A 59 -12.42 1.03 7.62
CA ASP A 59 -13.21 -0.04 8.21
C ASP A 59 -13.46 -1.18 7.22
N ARG A 60 -13.87 -0.86 6.00
CA ARG A 60 -14.06 -1.86 4.95
C ARG A 60 -12.79 -2.65 4.65
N ILE A 61 -11.65 -1.97 4.62
CA ILE A 61 -10.34 -2.61 4.45
C ILE A 61 -10.09 -3.57 5.62
N ALA A 62 -10.21 -3.09 6.85
CA ALA A 62 -9.94 -3.90 8.03
C ALA A 62 -10.87 -5.12 8.13
N ASP A 63 -12.15 -4.98 7.76
CA ASP A 63 -13.12 -6.08 7.74
C ASP A 63 -12.76 -7.13 6.68
N GLU A 64 -12.34 -6.72 5.48
CA GLU A 64 -11.88 -7.66 4.43
C GLU A 64 -10.61 -8.40 4.87
N LEU A 65 -9.62 -7.68 5.44
CA LEU A 65 -8.39 -8.29 5.92
C LEU A 65 -8.68 -9.29 7.04
N GLY A 66 -9.54 -8.93 7.99
CA GLY A 66 -9.99 -9.82 9.07
C GLY A 66 -10.68 -11.07 8.53
N SER A 67 -11.49 -10.95 7.49
CA SER A 67 -12.15 -12.08 6.83
C SER A 67 -11.15 -13.04 6.19
N ILE A 68 -10.10 -12.50 5.55
CA ILE A 68 -9.03 -13.31 4.95
C ILE A 68 -8.27 -14.08 6.05
N GLU A 69 -7.89 -13.40 7.14
CA GLU A 69 -7.18 -14.03 8.25
C GLU A 69 -8.03 -15.09 8.94
N ALA A 70 -9.31 -14.81 9.17
CA ALA A 70 -10.25 -15.79 9.76
C ALA A 70 -10.40 -17.06 8.91
N ALA A 71 -10.25 -16.92 7.59
CA ALA A 71 -10.21 -18.05 6.65
C ALA A 71 -8.84 -18.75 6.59
N GLY A 72 -7.86 -18.32 7.39
CA GLY A 72 -6.50 -18.87 7.38
C GLY A 72 -5.68 -18.43 6.17
N GLY A 73 -6.11 -17.39 5.48
CA GLY A 73 -5.44 -16.86 4.29
C GLY A 73 -4.41 -15.79 4.60
N ASP A 74 -3.61 -15.49 3.57
CA ASP A 74 -2.61 -14.42 3.56
C ASP A 74 -2.92 -13.42 2.43
N ALA A 75 -2.54 -12.15 2.60
CA ALA A 75 -2.74 -11.14 1.56
C ALA A 75 -1.69 -10.04 1.57
N VAL A 76 -1.56 -9.37 0.43
CA VAL A 76 -0.80 -8.13 0.25
C VAL A 76 -1.77 -7.02 -0.09
N LEU A 77 -1.74 -5.93 0.67
CA LEU A 77 -2.55 -4.74 0.44
C LEU A 77 -1.66 -3.57 0.01
N ALA A 78 -1.98 -2.90 -1.08
CA ALA A 78 -1.42 -1.59 -1.40
C ALA A 78 -2.31 -0.50 -0.80
N CYS A 79 -1.78 0.30 0.14
CA CYS A 79 -2.52 1.38 0.79
C CYS A 79 -1.58 2.55 1.12
N SER A 80 -2.02 3.80 1.00
CA SER A 80 -1.18 4.94 1.40
C SER A 80 -0.82 4.92 2.89
N ALA A 81 -1.79 4.65 3.76
CA ALA A 81 -1.64 4.46 5.22
C ALA A 81 -0.72 5.49 5.90
N LEU A 82 -0.84 6.79 5.51
CA LEU A 82 0.14 7.83 5.84
C LEU A 82 0.17 8.20 7.32
N LYS A 83 -0.93 8.07 8.05
CA LYS A 83 -1.03 8.42 9.47
C LYS A 83 -1.00 7.18 10.35
N ASP A 84 -0.44 7.30 11.56
CA ASP A 84 -0.43 6.22 12.57
C ASP A 84 -1.84 5.71 12.85
N ALA A 85 -2.80 6.61 13.07
CA ALA A 85 -4.19 6.26 13.32
C ALA A 85 -4.84 5.45 12.18
N PHE A 86 -4.42 5.67 10.93
CA PHE A 86 -4.89 4.87 9.79
C PHE A 86 -4.28 3.47 9.81
N ARG A 87 -2.99 3.35 10.15
CA ARG A 87 -2.30 2.06 10.29
C ARG A 87 -2.89 1.24 11.43
N GLU A 88 -3.13 1.86 12.57
CA GLU A 88 -3.81 1.22 13.71
C GLU A 88 -5.20 0.71 13.33
N ARG A 89 -5.96 1.51 12.55
CA ARG A 89 -7.30 1.11 12.10
C ARG A 89 -7.26 -0.09 11.15
N ILE A 90 -6.31 -0.12 10.22
CA ILE A 90 -6.12 -1.25 9.29
C ILE A 90 -5.66 -2.51 10.06
N ALA A 91 -4.77 -2.35 11.03
CA ALA A 91 -4.15 -3.46 11.75
C ALA A 91 -4.98 -4.02 12.91
N ARG A 92 -6.19 -3.49 13.17
CA ARG A 92 -6.96 -3.83 14.36
C ARG A 92 -7.17 -5.35 14.51
N GLY A 93 -6.37 -5.93 15.41
CA GLY A 93 -6.53 -7.30 15.87
C GLY A 93 -5.91 -8.39 15.01
N GLY A 94 -5.21 -8.05 13.91
CA GLY A 94 -4.61 -9.01 13.01
C GLY A 94 -3.06 -9.02 13.01
N ASP A 95 -2.47 -10.04 12.39
CA ASP A 95 -1.02 -10.11 12.12
C ASP A 95 -0.69 -9.29 10.86
N VAL A 96 -0.65 -7.97 11.02
CA VAL A 96 -0.39 -7.01 9.94
C VAL A 96 1.05 -6.51 10.01
N ARG A 97 1.76 -6.60 8.90
CA ARG A 97 3.14 -6.12 8.72
C ARG A 97 3.16 -4.97 7.72
N PHE A 98 3.74 -3.85 8.10
CA PHE A 98 3.86 -2.69 7.22
C PHE A 98 5.21 -2.68 6.51
N VAL A 99 5.17 -2.40 5.20
CA VAL A 99 6.32 -2.18 4.33
C VAL A 99 6.21 -0.75 3.80
N HIS A 100 7.13 0.11 4.18
CA HIS A 100 7.15 1.50 3.78
C HIS A 100 8.08 1.71 2.58
N LEU A 101 7.53 2.06 1.44
CA LEU A 101 8.30 2.41 0.24
C LEU A 101 8.85 3.84 0.38
N CYS A 102 10.12 3.94 0.72
CA CYS A 102 10.80 5.20 1.01
C CYS A 102 11.50 5.76 -0.22
N GLY A 103 11.42 7.07 -0.42
CA GLY A 103 12.18 7.76 -1.46
C GLY A 103 12.07 9.27 -1.33
N ASP A 104 13.01 9.98 -1.91
CA ASP A 104 13.00 11.43 -1.93
C ASP A 104 11.86 11.97 -2.77
N GLN A 105 11.26 13.07 -2.33
CA GLN A 105 10.16 13.73 -3.05
C GLN A 105 10.53 14.06 -4.50
N ALA A 106 11.77 14.47 -4.77
CA ALA A 106 12.26 14.78 -6.11
C ALA A 106 12.26 13.54 -7.03
N VAL A 107 12.64 12.37 -6.51
CA VAL A 107 12.63 11.10 -7.25
C VAL A 107 11.20 10.70 -7.63
N ILE A 108 10.26 10.84 -6.70
CA ILE A 108 8.86 10.50 -6.96
C ILE A 108 8.22 11.51 -7.92
N ALA A 109 8.51 12.81 -7.77
CA ALA A 109 8.04 13.84 -8.68
C ALA A 109 8.51 13.58 -10.12
N ALA A 110 9.78 13.20 -10.32
CA ALA A 110 10.32 12.84 -11.63
C ALA A 110 9.60 11.61 -12.22
N ARG A 111 9.30 10.59 -11.41
CA ARG A 111 8.52 9.41 -11.85
C ARG A 111 7.09 9.76 -12.27
N LEU A 112 6.43 10.64 -11.52
CA LEU A 112 5.08 11.10 -11.83
C LEU A 112 5.02 11.94 -13.11
N ALA A 113 6.04 12.76 -13.37
CA ALA A 113 6.13 13.59 -14.57
C ALA A 113 6.20 12.78 -15.87
N VAL A 114 6.77 11.57 -15.84
CA VAL A 114 6.90 10.68 -17.00
C VAL A 114 5.63 9.86 -17.27
N ARG A 115 4.75 9.70 -16.26
CA ARG A 115 3.52 8.91 -16.39
C ARG A 115 2.43 9.68 -17.14
N LYS A 116 2.23 9.34 -18.44
CA LYS A 116 1.28 10.00 -19.34
C LYS A 116 -0.21 9.89 -18.98
N HIS A 117 -0.61 9.04 -18.02
CA HIS A 117 -2.03 8.68 -17.79
C HIS A 117 -2.67 9.12 -16.47
N ARG A 118 -1.92 9.74 -15.55
CA ARG A 118 -2.50 10.33 -14.35
C ARG A 118 -1.82 11.66 -14.08
N TYR A 119 -2.50 12.75 -14.46
CA TYR A 119 -2.11 14.09 -14.02
C TYR A 119 -2.31 14.17 -12.51
N MET A 120 -1.21 14.03 -11.79
CA MET A 120 -1.20 14.18 -10.33
C MET A 120 -0.54 15.53 -10.05
N PRO A 121 -1.27 16.51 -9.51
CA PRO A 121 -0.69 17.81 -9.17
C PRO A 121 0.50 17.64 -8.22
N ALA A 122 1.58 18.38 -8.44
CA ALA A 122 2.74 18.39 -7.54
C ALA A 122 2.36 18.76 -6.09
N THR A 123 1.30 19.55 -5.94
CA THR A 123 0.70 19.92 -4.65
C THR A 123 0.17 18.72 -3.87
N LEU A 124 -0.36 17.69 -4.55
CA LEU A 124 -0.83 16.48 -3.88
C LEU A 124 0.34 15.66 -3.32
N LEU A 125 1.45 15.57 -4.04
CA LEU A 125 2.64 14.88 -3.54
C LEU A 125 3.20 15.58 -2.30
N ALA A 126 3.33 16.90 -2.34
CA ALA A 126 3.80 17.69 -1.20
C ALA A 126 2.88 17.53 0.02
N SER A 127 1.56 17.57 -0.17
CA SER A 127 0.60 17.37 0.92
C SER A 127 0.66 15.97 1.52
N GLN A 128 0.95 14.94 0.72
CA GLN A 128 1.12 13.58 1.22
C GLN A 128 2.40 13.41 2.03
N TYR A 129 3.51 14.04 1.62
CA TYR A 129 4.72 14.07 2.44
C TYR A 129 4.50 14.80 3.76
N ALA A 130 3.78 15.92 3.74
CA ALA A 130 3.43 16.66 4.95
C ALA A 130 2.50 15.86 5.89
N ALA A 131 1.66 14.99 5.35
CA ALA A 131 0.75 14.14 6.11
C ALA A 131 1.38 12.81 6.55
N LEU A 132 2.55 12.46 6.01
CA LEU A 132 3.22 11.20 6.34
C LEU A 132 3.79 11.27 7.75
N GLU A 133 3.24 10.47 8.62
CA GLU A 133 3.81 10.16 9.93
C GLU A 133 4.72 8.93 9.75
N PRO A 134 6.05 9.06 9.92
CA PRO A 134 6.97 7.94 9.72
C PRO A 134 6.59 6.72 10.57
N PRO A 135 6.38 5.54 9.98
CA PRO A 135 5.98 4.37 10.74
C PRO A 135 7.12 3.91 11.66
N LYS A 136 6.81 3.65 12.92
CA LYS A 136 7.81 3.22 13.92
C LYS A 136 8.23 1.76 13.76
N GLN A 137 7.37 0.94 13.18
CA GLN A 137 7.56 -0.51 13.03
C GLN A 137 7.18 -0.93 11.61
N ALA A 138 7.95 -0.48 10.64
CA ALA A 138 7.79 -0.90 9.25
C ALA A 138 9.13 -1.36 8.67
N ILE A 139 9.07 -2.16 7.63
CA ILE A 139 10.22 -2.49 6.80
C ILE A 139 10.38 -1.37 5.79
N ASP A 140 11.44 -0.58 5.93
CA ASP A 140 11.77 0.47 4.97
C ASP A 140 12.40 -0.13 3.71
N VAL A 141 11.89 0.24 2.54
CA VAL A 141 12.37 -0.23 1.24
C VAL A 141 12.61 0.96 0.31
N ASP A 142 13.83 1.08 -0.17
CA ASP A 142 14.22 2.14 -1.09
C ASP A 142 13.58 1.94 -2.47
N ILE A 143 12.76 2.91 -2.89
CA ILE A 143 12.08 2.87 -4.20
C ILE A 143 13.04 2.91 -5.39
N ARG A 144 14.31 3.32 -5.21
CA ARG A 144 15.31 3.37 -6.28
C ARG A 144 15.73 1.97 -6.75
N LEU A 145 15.55 0.97 -5.90
CA LEU A 145 15.81 -0.42 -6.27
C LEU A 145 14.83 -0.91 -7.35
N PRO A 146 15.26 -1.81 -8.25
CA PRO A 146 14.34 -2.54 -9.12
C PRO A 146 13.27 -3.28 -8.31
N VAL A 147 12.07 -3.48 -8.87
CA VAL A 147 10.92 -4.09 -8.19
C VAL A 147 11.28 -5.47 -7.60
N GLU A 148 12.01 -6.29 -8.35
CA GLU A 148 12.45 -7.62 -7.91
C GLU A 148 13.33 -7.54 -6.66
N ARG A 149 14.20 -6.53 -6.59
CA ARG A 149 15.07 -6.31 -5.42
C ARG A 149 14.29 -5.79 -4.21
N GLN A 150 13.26 -4.97 -4.45
CA GLN A 150 12.35 -4.53 -3.39
C GLN A 150 11.60 -5.75 -2.81
N VAL A 151 11.02 -6.59 -3.66
CA VAL A 151 10.33 -7.83 -3.25
C VAL A 151 11.27 -8.78 -2.50
N ASP A 152 12.50 -9.00 -3.00
CA ASP A 152 13.50 -9.82 -2.31
C ASP A 152 13.85 -9.28 -0.91
N ALA A 153 13.96 -7.95 -0.78
CA ALA A 153 14.23 -7.31 0.52
C ALA A 153 13.08 -7.51 1.50
N ILE A 154 11.83 -7.37 1.03
CA ILE A 154 10.62 -7.59 1.82
C ILE A 154 10.55 -9.05 2.29
N CYS A 155 10.70 -10.01 1.37
CA CYS A 155 10.67 -11.44 1.70
C CYS A 155 11.72 -11.82 2.75
N ARG A 156 12.95 -11.31 2.61
CA ARG A 156 14.01 -11.55 3.60
C ARG A 156 13.68 -10.97 4.97
N ALA A 157 13.19 -9.73 5.01
CA ALA A 157 12.87 -9.05 6.27
C ALA A 157 11.71 -9.71 7.01
N LEU A 158 10.77 -10.30 6.28
CA LEU A 158 9.62 -11.01 6.84
C LEU A 158 9.91 -12.51 7.07
N ALA A 159 11.12 -13.00 6.76
CA ALA A 159 11.50 -14.42 6.77
C ALA A 159 10.56 -15.30 5.92
N LEU A 160 10.00 -14.73 4.85
CA LEU A 160 9.12 -15.44 3.92
C LEU A 160 9.95 -16.09 2.81
N GLY A 161 9.88 -17.41 2.71
CA GLY A 161 10.41 -18.15 1.57
C GLY A 161 9.64 -17.83 0.29
N ALA A 162 10.27 -18.09 -0.89
CA ALA A 162 9.52 -18.13 -2.13
C ALA A 162 8.50 -19.28 -2.05
N ALA A 163 7.23 -19.01 -2.42
CA ALA A 163 6.29 -20.10 -2.65
C ALA A 163 6.89 -21.07 -3.67
N PRO A 164 6.75 -22.38 -3.51
CA PRO A 164 7.15 -23.32 -4.55
C PRO A 164 6.39 -22.95 -5.82
N ARG A 165 7.12 -22.70 -6.91
CA ARG A 165 6.49 -22.50 -8.22
C ARG A 165 5.63 -23.71 -8.49
N ALA A 166 4.31 -23.53 -8.60
CA ALA A 166 3.45 -24.58 -9.10
C ALA A 166 3.99 -25.00 -10.46
N SER A 167 4.49 -26.22 -10.57
CA SER A 167 4.92 -26.81 -11.82
C SER A 167 3.67 -26.90 -12.70
N LEU A 168 3.62 -26.07 -13.75
CA LEU A 168 2.66 -26.25 -14.83
C LEU A 168 3.03 -27.57 -15.50
N ALA A 169 2.29 -28.61 -15.17
CA ALA A 169 2.27 -29.87 -15.91
C ALA A 169 1.29 -29.75 -17.07
#